data_73eeea53b787b96d13fbf6675f5346a6
#
_entry.id   73eeea53b787b96d13fbf6675f5346a6
#
_cell.length_a   1.000
_cell.length_b   1.000
_cell.length_c   1.000
_cell.angle_alpha   90.00
_cell.angle_beta   90.00
_cell.angle_gamma   90.00
#
_symmetry.space_group_name_H-M   'P 1'
#
loop_
_entity.id
_entity.type
_entity.pdbx_description
1 polymer ?
#
loop_
_entity_poly.entity_id
_entity_poly.type
_entity_poly.pdbx_seq_one_letter_code
_entity_poly.pdbx_strand_id
1 'polypeptide(L)'
;VTIMGHVDHGKTSLLDAIRKANVVSGEAGGITQHIGAYQVELTSGQKITFLDTPGHEAFTAMRARGAKVTDIVVLVVAADDGVMPQTKEAIAHSKAAGVPIIVAINKMDKAGADPSRVRNELLRDEIQVEELGGEVQSIEVSATQKTNLDKLEEAILLQAELLDLKANPERAADGVVVEAKLDPGRGSVATVLVQRGTLKVGDVLVAGAVWGRVRRLVDDHAQVVESAGPAFPVEILGLDGTPQAGDEFHVVESEARAREIADFRVRRDRQAQLARVAGGRGTLEEMMKGIREGTAKELPVLIKADVQGSAEALAGAISRLSTEKVVTRVVLSGVGGISEADLTLAKASGALIIGFNVRANPQAREIAKRDKIDIRYYSIIYKVTEDIEALMLGLVDPTYKETFLGNAQIREVFRITKTGNVAGCMVTEGIVKRGAKVRLLRDNVVIHEGTLKSLRRFKEEVREVQHGFECGMAFENYDAMKVNDVIECFDVEEVKPTL
;
A
#
# COMPACT_ATOMS: atom_id res chain seq x y z
N VAL A 1 6.45 21.46 13.20
CA VAL A 1 5.88 20.37 14.03
C VAL A 1 5.20 19.36 13.13
N THR A 2 5.49 18.06 13.28
CA THR A 2 4.74 17.02 12.56
C THR A 2 3.78 16.30 13.50
N ILE A 3 2.56 16.05 13.05
CA ILE A 3 1.57 15.25 13.78
C ILE A 3 1.57 13.83 13.26
N MET A 4 1.77 12.87 14.16
CA MET A 4 1.84 11.44 13.86
C MET A 4 0.95 10.61 14.78
N GLY A 5 0.65 9.39 14.41
CA GLY A 5 -0.14 8.44 15.20
C GLY A 5 -0.97 7.53 14.32
N HIS A 6 -1.72 6.65 14.96
CA HIS A 6 -2.56 5.67 14.28
C HIS A 6 -3.71 6.31 13.48
N VAL A 7 -4.27 5.58 12.53
CA VAL A 7 -5.55 5.94 11.87
C VAL A 7 -6.63 6.06 12.94
N ASP A 8 -7.60 6.95 12.75
CA ASP A 8 -8.70 7.20 13.66
C ASP A 8 -8.36 7.71 15.08
N HIS A 9 -7.09 7.96 15.41
CA HIS A 9 -6.72 8.62 16.68
C HIS A 9 -7.06 10.12 16.71
N GLY A 10 -7.56 10.69 15.61
CA GLY A 10 -8.05 12.05 15.52
C GLY A 10 -6.98 13.10 15.25
N LYS A 11 -5.89 12.77 14.54
CA LYS A 11 -4.81 13.70 14.15
C LYS A 11 -5.33 14.93 13.43
N THR A 12 -6.00 14.72 12.29
CA THR A 12 -6.55 15.79 11.45
C THR A 12 -7.66 16.56 12.18
N SER A 13 -8.48 15.87 12.98
CA SER A 13 -9.49 16.54 13.83
C SER A 13 -8.85 17.44 14.91
N LEU A 14 -7.72 17.03 15.49
CA LEU A 14 -6.96 17.83 16.43
C LEU A 14 -6.42 19.09 15.76
N LEU A 15 -5.86 18.94 14.57
CA LEU A 15 -5.38 20.06 13.77
C LEU A 15 -6.49 21.00 13.33
N ASP A 16 -7.63 20.46 12.88
CA ASP A 16 -8.81 21.26 12.54
C ASP A 16 -9.31 22.08 13.74
N ALA A 17 -9.25 21.49 14.96
CA ALA A 17 -9.63 22.18 16.17
C ALA A 17 -8.69 23.35 16.51
N ILE A 18 -7.36 23.18 16.34
CA ILE A 18 -6.32 24.19 16.52
C ILE A 18 -6.48 25.29 15.46
N ARG A 19 -6.63 24.92 14.18
CA ARG A 19 -6.77 25.85 13.05
C ARG A 19 -8.11 26.58 13.00
N LYS A 20 -9.13 26.09 13.71
CA LYS A 20 -10.54 26.48 13.54
C LYS A 20 -11.02 26.27 12.09
N ALA A 21 -10.59 25.17 11.46
CA ALA A 21 -10.91 24.75 10.10
C ALA A 21 -11.72 23.44 10.12
N ASN A 22 -12.11 22.96 8.94
CA ASN A 22 -12.82 21.68 8.79
C ASN A 22 -12.34 20.96 7.52
N VAL A 23 -11.13 20.44 7.55
CA VAL A 23 -10.51 19.71 6.44
C VAL A 23 -10.99 18.27 6.39
N VAL A 24 -11.20 17.64 7.55
CA VAL A 24 -11.67 16.24 7.68
C VAL A 24 -12.91 15.96 6.85
N SER A 25 -13.87 16.90 6.81
CA SER A 25 -15.11 16.70 6.06
C SER A 25 -14.95 16.67 4.54
N GLY A 26 -13.82 17.17 4.03
CA GLY A 26 -13.49 17.19 2.60
C GLY A 26 -12.67 15.99 2.12
N GLU A 27 -12.11 15.21 3.04
CA GLU A 27 -11.26 14.07 2.70
C GLU A 27 -12.06 12.82 2.31
N ALA A 28 -11.64 12.17 1.21
CA ALA A 28 -12.27 10.96 0.72
C ALA A 28 -12.11 9.81 1.74
N GLY A 29 -13.24 9.27 2.21
CA GLY A 29 -13.25 8.22 3.23
C GLY A 29 -12.98 8.71 4.65
N GLY A 30 -12.89 10.02 4.89
CA GLY A 30 -12.62 10.61 6.21
C GLY A 30 -11.21 10.34 6.74
N ILE A 31 -10.27 10.00 5.87
CA ILE A 31 -8.86 9.70 6.20
C ILE A 31 -7.92 10.62 5.44
N THR A 32 -6.91 11.13 6.12
CA THR A 32 -5.84 11.93 5.50
C THR A 32 -4.98 11.03 4.63
N GLN A 33 -4.84 11.39 3.35
CA GLN A 33 -4.06 10.65 2.34
C GLN A 33 -2.94 11.49 1.70
N HIS A 34 -2.86 12.77 2.02
CA HIS A 34 -1.82 13.71 1.57
C HIS A 34 -1.08 14.28 2.76
N ILE A 35 0.15 14.78 2.54
CA ILE A 35 0.83 15.59 3.55
C ILE A 35 0.29 17.01 3.44
N GLY A 36 -0.41 17.47 4.48
CA GLY A 36 -0.81 18.86 4.62
C GLY A 36 0.28 19.67 5.33
N ALA A 37 0.57 20.88 4.85
CA ALA A 37 1.48 21.81 5.51
C ALA A 37 0.80 23.16 5.67
N TYR A 38 0.70 23.65 6.90
CA TYR A 38 0.01 24.91 7.18
C TYR A 38 0.56 25.61 8.41
N GLN A 39 0.41 26.93 8.43
CA GLN A 39 0.86 27.77 9.54
C GLN A 39 -0.34 28.22 10.38
N VAL A 40 -0.22 28.08 11.68
CA VAL A 40 -1.20 28.56 12.66
C VAL A 40 -0.60 29.72 13.43
N GLU A 41 -1.32 30.82 13.52
CA GLU A 41 -0.99 31.93 14.38
C GLU A 41 -1.75 31.80 15.71
N LEU A 42 -0.99 31.71 16.79
CA LEU A 42 -1.51 31.58 18.13
C LEU A 42 -2.02 32.90 18.68
N THR A 43 -2.79 32.86 19.74
CA THR A 43 -3.28 34.07 20.44
C THR A 43 -2.15 34.94 20.97
N SER A 44 -0.96 34.38 21.19
CA SER A 44 0.27 35.08 21.59
C SER A 44 0.93 35.83 20.43
N GLY A 45 0.46 35.67 19.17
CA GLY A 45 1.12 36.21 17.98
C GLY A 45 2.29 35.34 17.45
N GLN A 46 2.61 34.26 18.16
CA GLN A 46 3.61 33.28 17.71
C GLN A 46 3.00 32.37 16.60
N LYS A 47 3.87 31.89 15.72
CA LYS A 47 3.44 31.03 14.60
C LYS A 47 4.04 29.63 14.72
N ILE A 48 3.21 28.63 14.54
CA ILE A 48 3.61 27.23 14.47
C ILE A 48 3.23 26.68 13.10
N THR A 49 4.19 26.05 12.44
CA THR A 49 3.91 25.31 11.19
C THR A 49 3.70 23.85 11.50
N PHE A 50 2.53 23.34 11.13
CA PHE A 50 2.15 21.95 11.27
C PHE A 50 2.26 21.21 9.95
N LEU A 51 2.79 19.98 10.02
CA LEU A 51 2.69 18.98 8.97
C LEU A 51 1.75 17.87 9.42
N ASP A 52 0.63 17.71 8.72
CA ASP A 52 -0.27 16.57 8.91
C ASP A 52 0.19 15.39 8.07
N THR A 53 0.36 14.22 8.69
CA THR A 53 0.81 13.02 8.00
C THR A 53 -0.25 11.92 8.06
N PRO A 54 -0.45 11.18 6.95
CA PRO A 54 -1.37 10.05 6.92
C PRO A 54 -0.98 8.98 7.95
N GLY A 55 -1.98 8.44 8.68
CA GLY A 55 -1.76 7.41 9.69
C GLY A 55 -1.58 6.00 9.13
N HIS A 56 -2.04 5.73 7.92
CA HIS A 56 -2.09 4.40 7.33
C HIS A 56 -0.70 3.84 7.01
N GLU A 57 -0.53 2.53 7.17
CA GLU A 57 0.71 1.78 6.89
C GLU A 57 1.31 2.04 5.50
N ALA A 58 0.48 2.16 4.46
CA ALA A 58 0.94 2.43 3.11
C ALA A 58 1.76 3.73 3.00
N PHE A 59 1.59 4.68 3.93
CA PHE A 59 2.23 6.00 3.91
C PHE A 59 3.47 6.11 4.82
N THR A 60 4.16 4.99 5.10
CA THR A 60 5.40 4.95 5.91
C THR A 60 6.45 5.95 5.44
N ALA A 61 6.67 6.07 4.11
CA ALA A 61 7.62 7.01 3.54
C ALA A 61 7.25 8.48 3.85
N MET A 62 5.95 8.81 3.86
CA MET A 62 5.47 10.14 4.21
C MET A 62 5.71 10.47 5.69
N ARG A 63 5.50 9.51 6.61
CA ARG A 63 5.80 9.68 8.04
C ARG A 63 7.28 9.87 8.30
N ALA A 64 8.13 9.04 7.68
CA ALA A 64 9.58 9.17 7.77
C ALA A 64 10.07 10.54 7.27
N ARG A 65 9.46 11.04 6.19
CA ARG A 65 9.72 12.37 5.64
C ARG A 65 9.28 13.47 6.60
N GLY A 66 8.06 13.38 7.14
CA GLY A 66 7.55 14.31 8.14
C GLY A 66 8.49 14.44 9.33
N ALA A 67 8.94 13.33 9.93
CA ALA A 67 9.90 13.34 11.04
C ALA A 67 11.22 14.01 10.68
N LYS A 68 11.74 13.77 9.48
CA LYS A 68 13.04 14.35 9.04
C LYS A 68 13.03 15.84 8.80
N VAL A 69 11.87 16.41 8.48
CA VAL A 69 11.72 17.79 8.02
C VAL A 69 11.38 18.73 9.18
N THR A 70 10.96 18.20 10.31
CA THR A 70 10.45 18.97 11.45
C THR A 70 11.33 18.89 12.70
N ASP A 71 11.12 19.84 13.59
CA ASP A 71 11.91 20.00 14.83
C ASP A 71 11.24 19.26 16.01
N ILE A 72 9.93 19.07 15.98
CA ILE A 72 9.13 18.45 17.06
C ILE A 72 8.10 17.53 16.43
N VAL A 73 7.86 16.36 17.04
CA VAL A 73 6.79 15.43 16.69
C VAL A 73 5.72 15.41 17.78
N VAL A 74 4.48 15.66 17.41
CA VAL A 74 3.31 15.43 18.29
C VAL A 74 2.74 14.06 17.97
N LEU A 75 2.88 13.12 18.91
CA LEU A 75 2.37 11.76 18.81
C LEU A 75 0.96 11.71 19.39
N VAL A 76 -0.03 11.54 18.52
CA VAL A 76 -1.44 11.47 18.93
C VAL A 76 -1.82 10.03 19.21
N VAL A 77 -2.29 9.77 20.43
CA VAL A 77 -2.77 8.46 20.89
C VAL A 77 -4.18 8.60 21.42
N ALA A 78 -5.11 7.79 20.94
CA ALA A 78 -6.48 7.81 21.46
C ALA A 78 -6.55 7.10 22.82
N ALA A 79 -7.19 7.73 23.81
CA ALA A 79 -7.28 7.22 25.18
C ALA A 79 -8.13 5.94 25.30
N ASP A 80 -9.04 5.71 24.35
CA ASP A 80 -9.90 4.53 24.28
C ASP A 80 -9.19 3.33 23.59
N ASP A 81 -8.29 3.58 22.63
CA ASP A 81 -7.64 2.54 21.83
C ASP A 81 -6.25 2.14 22.36
N GLY A 82 -5.47 3.11 22.89
CA GLY A 82 -4.08 2.87 23.34
C GLY A 82 -3.03 2.91 22.23
N VAL A 83 -1.88 2.27 22.50
CA VAL A 83 -0.73 2.24 21.56
C VAL A 83 -0.93 1.17 20.50
N MET A 84 -1.12 1.59 19.27
CA MET A 84 -1.37 0.75 18.09
C MET A 84 -0.08 0.53 17.25
N PRO A 85 -0.02 -0.45 16.33
CA PRO A 85 1.20 -0.72 15.56
C PRO A 85 1.77 0.50 14.82
N GLN A 86 0.92 1.33 14.24
CA GLN A 86 1.34 2.54 13.53
C GLN A 86 1.85 3.65 14.50
N THR A 87 1.40 3.62 15.75
CA THR A 87 1.96 4.48 16.82
C THR A 87 3.41 4.09 17.12
N LYS A 88 3.70 2.79 17.19
CA LYS A 88 5.07 2.27 17.37
C LYS A 88 5.97 2.62 16.20
N GLU A 89 5.45 2.54 14.99
CA GLU A 89 6.15 2.97 13.78
C GLU A 89 6.49 4.47 13.83
N ALA A 90 5.53 5.32 14.23
CA ALA A 90 5.75 6.76 14.40
C ALA A 90 6.84 7.06 15.45
N ILE A 91 6.84 6.34 16.57
CA ILE A 91 7.90 6.43 17.60
C ILE A 91 9.26 6.06 16.99
N ALA A 92 9.33 4.95 16.25
CA ALA A 92 10.58 4.52 15.61
C ALA A 92 11.12 5.55 14.61
N HIS A 93 10.25 6.17 13.80
CA HIS A 93 10.65 7.23 12.86
C HIS A 93 11.14 8.48 13.58
N SER A 94 10.47 8.90 14.66
CA SER A 94 10.88 10.06 15.45
C SER A 94 12.22 9.83 16.14
N LYS A 95 12.43 8.66 16.74
CA LYS A 95 13.72 8.26 17.33
C LYS A 95 14.84 8.20 16.28
N ALA A 96 14.56 7.62 15.12
CA ALA A 96 15.54 7.53 14.02
C ALA A 96 15.91 8.90 13.44
N ALA A 97 14.98 9.86 13.46
CA ALA A 97 15.23 11.24 13.06
C ALA A 97 15.89 12.09 14.18
N GLY A 98 15.95 11.60 15.41
CA GLY A 98 16.48 12.34 16.56
C GLY A 98 15.61 13.51 16.99
N VAL A 99 14.30 13.47 16.72
CA VAL A 99 13.38 14.57 16.99
C VAL A 99 12.61 14.29 18.28
N PRO A 100 12.49 15.28 19.20
CA PRO A 100 11.75 15.13 20.44
C PRO A 100 10.26 14.90 20.17
N ILE A 101 9.65 14.11 21.07
CA ILE A 101 8.24 13.71 20.99
C ILE A 101 7.47 14.40 22.10
N ILE A 102 6.30 14.95 21.77
CA ILE A 102 5.25 15.35 22.72
C ILE A 102 4.08 14.40 22.50
N VAL A 103 3.51 13.86 23.58
CA VAL A 103 2.39 12.94 23.49
C VAL A 103 1.07 13.70 23.69
N ALA A 104 0.16 13.62 22.72
CA ALA A 104 -1.20 14.12 22.85
C ALA A 104 -2.16 12.92 23.03
N ILE A 105 -2.65 12.72 24.25
CA ILE A 105 -3.64 11.66 24.55
C ILE A 105 -5.02 12.22 24.22
N ASN A 106 -5.54 11.85 23.06
CA ASN A 106 -6.77 12.40 22.50
C ASN A 106 -8.01 11.54 22.85
N LYS A 107 -9.19 12.09 22.55
CA LYS A 107 -10.50 11.46 22.80
C LYS A 107 -10.81 11.28 24.30
N MET A 108 -10.37 12.19 25.14
CA MET A 108 -10.66 12.19 26.58
C MET A 108 -12.16 12.32 26.91
N ASP A 109 -12.96 12.74 25.92
CA ASP A 109 -14.42 12.85 26.02
C ASP A 109 -15.15 11.51 25.89
N LYS A 110 -14.48 10.44 25.48
CA LYS A 110 -15.11 9.13 25.29
C LYS A 110 -15.25 8.35 26.60
N ALA A 111 -16.36 7.61 26.71
CA ALA A 111 -16.55 6.63 27.77
C ALA A 111 -15.50 5.49 27.62
N GLY A 112 -14.69 5.28 28.64
CA GLY A 112 -13.58 4.30 28.62
C GLY A 112 -12.22 4.89 28.30
N ALA A 113 -12.07 6.21 28.20
CA ALA A 113 -10.78 6.87 28.11
C ALA A 113 -9.93 6.56 29.35
N ASP A 114 -8.75 5.96 29.13
CA ASP A 114 -7.79 5.62 30.19
C ASP A 114 -6.39 6.12 29.84
N PRO A 115 -6.05 7.35 30.23
CA PRO A 115 -4.74 7.93 29.96
C PRO A 115 -3.62 7.20 30.71
N SER A 116 -3.88 6.60 31.86
CA SER A 116 -2.88 5.85 32.64
C SER A 116 -2.47 4.56 31.91
N ARG A 117 -3.41 3.89 31.29
CA ARG A 117 -3.12 2.75 30.40
C ARG A 117 -2.22 3.17 29.25
N VAL A 118 -2.54 4.26 28.56
CA VAL A 118 -1.75 4.79 27.44
C VAL A 118 -0.30 5.07 27.85
N ARG A 119 -0.11 5.75 29.01
CA ARG A 119 1.24 6.06 29.53
C ARG A 119 2.04 4.78 29.85
N ASN A 120 1.40 3.77 30.43
CA ASN A 120 2.04 2.49 30.70
C ASN A 120 2.37 1.70 29.42
N GLU A 121 1.56 1.79 28.39
CA GLU A 121 1.84 1.18 27.08
C GLU A 121 3.02 1.90 26.38
N LEU A 122 3.07 3.24 26.41
CA LEU A 122 4.17 4.03 25.88
C LEU A 122 5.51 3.72 26.56
N LEU A 123 5.49 3.47 27.86
CA LEU A 123 6.70 3.07 28.61
C LEU A 123 7.31 1.76 28.07
N ARG A 124 6.48 0.81 27.61
CA ARG A 124 6.96 -0.44 26.98
C ARG A 124 7.69 -0.19 25.67
N ASP A 125 7.33 0.90 24.96
CA ASP A 125 7.99 1.32 23.72
C ASP A 125 9.08 2.38 23.97
N GLU A 126 9.60 2.43 25.23
CA GLU A 126 10.69 3.30 25.67
C GLU A 126 10.38 4.81 25.56
N ILE A 127 9.11 5.19 25.69
CA ILE A 127 8.67 6.57 25.83
C ILE A 127 8.24 6.77 27.28
N GLN A 128 9.14 7.35 28.08
CA GLN A 128 8.87 7.64 29.47
C GLN A 128 8.34 9.09 29.58
N VAL A 129 7.09 9.22 29.96
CA VAL A 129 6.43 10.51 30.13
C VAL A 129 6.73 11.13 31.49
N GLU A 130 6.56 12.47 31.63
CA GLU A 130 6.88 13.24 32.85
C GLU A 130 6.15 12.67 34.08
N GLU A 131 4.90 12.25 33.97
CA GLU A 131 4.12 11.67 35.07
C GLU A 131 4.68 10.32 35.58
N LEU A 132 5.49 9.67 34.78
CA LEU A 132 6.23 8.45 35.16
C LEU A 132 7.74 8.72 35.41
N GLY A 133 8.10 9.99 35.61
CA GLY A 133 9.48 10.39 35.93
C GLY A 133 10.41 10.50 34.70
N GLY A 134 9.87 10.60 33.49
CA GLY A 134 10.61 10.81 32.26
C GLY A 134 10.72 12.28 31.82
N GLU A 135 11.13 12.50 30.58
CA GLU A 135 11.34 13.84 29.99
C GLU A 135 10.28 14.16 28.91
N VAL A 136 9.43 13.20 28.53
CA VAL A 136 8.45 13.36 27.46
C VAL A 136 7.17 13.96 28.03
N GLN A 137 6.74 15.11 27.50
CA GLN A 137 5.49 15.74 27.92
C GLN A 137 4.28 14.93 27.41
N SER A 138 3.28 14.72 28.28
CA SER A 138 2.02 14.10 27.90
C SER A 138 0.81 14.99 28.24
N ILE A 139 0.03 15.35 27.23
CA ILE A 139 -1.11 16.25 27.36
C ILE A 139 -2.41 15.51 27.02
N GLU A 140 -3.36 15.50 27.95
CA GLU A 140 -4.69 14.97 27.76
C GLU A 140 -5.55 15.99 27.02
N VAL A 141 -6.05 15.64 25.82
CA VAL A 141 -6.80 16.55 24.95
C VAL A 141 -8.11 15.93 24.46
N SER A 142 -9.03 16.78 24.07
CA SER A 142 -10.18 16.38 23.26
C SER A 142 -10.31 17.34 22.08
N ALA A 143 -10.10 16.82 20.88
CA ALA A 143 -10.29 17.56 19.64
C ALA A 143 -11.76 17.98 19.47
N THR A 144 -12.71 17.11 19.84
CA THR A 144 -14.15 17.33 19.71
C THR A 144 -14.67 18.38 20.68
N GLN A 145 -14.26 18.31 21.95
CA GLN A 145 -14.65 19.27 22.97
C GLN A 145 -13.73 20.49 23.06
N LYS A 146 -12.64 20.50 22.28
CA LYS A 146 -11.59 21.54 22.27
C LYS A 146 -10.99 21.78 23.66
N THR A 147 -10.77 20.70 24.40
CA THR A 147 -10.23 20.76 25.78
C THR A 147 -8.71 20.66 25.74
N ASN A 148 -8.01 21.49 26.52
CA ASN A 148 -6.56 21.55 26.72
C ASN A 148 -5.74 21.70 25.40
N LEU A 149 -6.30 22.28 24.35
CA LEU A 149 -5.57 22.58 23.11
C LEU A 149 -4.51 23.64 23.36
N ASP A 150 -4.83 24.64 24.17
CA ASP A 150 -3.95 25.69 24.67
C ASP A 150 -2.71 25.10 25.39
N LYS A 151 -2.91 24.09 26.23
CA LYS A 151 -1.78 23.41 26.91
C LYS A 151 -0.87 22.65 25.93
N LEU A 152 -1.46 22.06 24.88
CA LEU A 152 -0.66 21.42 23.85
C LEU A 152 0.16 22.44 23.06
N GLU A 153 -0.43 23.59 22.74
CA GLU A 153 0.29 24.71 22.10
C GLU A 153 1.42 25.24 22.98
N GLU A 154 1.17 25.43 24.28
CA GLU A 154 2.19 25.84 25.26
C GLU A 154 3.32 24.81 25.37
N ALA A 155 3.01 23.51 25.40
CA ALA A 155 4.02 22.45 25.44
C ALA A 155 4.92 22.45 24.18
N ILE A 156 4.33 22.67 23.00
CA ILE A 156 5.08 22.79 21.74
C ILE A 156 6.02 24.01 21.80
N LEU A 157 5.51 25.14 22.25
CA LEU A 157 6.33 26.35 22.38
C LEU A 157 7.47 26.18 23.39
N LEU A 158 7.20 25.59 24.53
CA LEU A 158 8.21 25.29 25.55
C LEU A 158 9.30 24.36 25.00
N GLN A 159 8.90 23.32 24.29
CA GLN A 159 9.87 22.41 23.66
C GLN A 159 10.69 23.11 22.58
N ALA A 160 10.07 23.99 21.78
CA ALA A 160 10.78 24.78 20.77
C ALA A 160 11.79 25.76 21.41
N GLU A 161 11.46 26.33 22.57
CA GLU A 161 12.37 27.21 23.34
C GLU A 161 13.56 26.43 23.92
N LEU A 162 13.31 25.23 24.47
CA LEU A 162 14.37 24.35 24.96
C LEU A 162 15.34 23.91 23.84
N LEU A 163 14.85 23.75 22.61
CA LEU A 163 15.69 23.42 21.45
C LEU A 163 16.47 24.62 20.90
N ASP A 164 16.22 25.84 21.38
CA ASP A 164 16.84 27.09 20.92
C ASP A 164 16.83 27.22 19.38
N LEU A 165 15.67 26.98 18.76
CA LEU A 165 15.50 26.93 17.31
C LEU A 165 15.78 28.30 16.69
N LYS A 166 16.78 28.38 15.80
CA LYS A 166 17.22 29.61 15.13
C LYS A 166 17.36 29.39 13.64
N ALA A 167 16.95 30.38 12.85
CA ALA A 167 17.15 30.37 11.40
C ALA A 167 17.60 31.80 10.95
N ASN A 168 18.49 31.85 9.96
CA ASN A 168 18.89 33.10 9.36
C ASN A 168 18.03 33.43 8.14
N PRO A 169 17.17 34.44 8.17
CA PRO A 169 16.33 34.83 7.03
C PRO A 169 17.08 35.58 5.92
N GLU A 170 18.28 36.15 6.21
CA GLU A 170 19.01 37.04 5.28
C GLU A 170 19.94 36.28 4.32
N ARG A 171 19.71 35.01 4.06
CA ARG A 171 20.50 34.21 3.12
C ARG A 171 19.63 33.69 1.99
N ALA A 172 20.26 33.08 0.96
CA ALA A 172 19.57 32.34 -0.08
C ALA A 172 18.74 31.21 0.57
N ALA A 173 17.50 31.05 0.11
CA ALA A 173 16.60 30.09 0.71
C ALA A 173 17.01 28.65 0.43
N ASP A 174 16.87 27.84 1.44
CA ASP A 174 16.89 26.38 1.34
C ASP A 174 15.76 25.76 2.16
N GLY A 175 15.42 24.52 1.84
CA GLY A 175 14.37 23.79 2.53
C GLY A 175 14.04 22.50 1.82
N VAL A 176 12.83 21.96 2.04
CA VAL A 176 12.44 20.63 1.59
C VAL A 176 11.10 20.68 0.85
N VAL A 177 10.98 19.86 -0.19
CA VAL A 177 9.72 19.60 -0.90
C VAL A 177 8.87 18.68 -0.03
N VAL A 178 7.74 19.20 0.43
CA VAL A 178 6.78 18.43 1.23
C VAL A 178 5.95 17.52 0.32
N GLU A 179 5.42 18.11 -0.77
CA GLU A 179 4.58 17.42 -1.74
C GLU A 179 4.70 18.08 -3.12
N ALA A 180 4.43 17.34 -4.18
CA ALA A 180 4.44 17.88 -5.53
C ALA A 180 3.32 17.28 -6.40
N LYS A 181 2.73 18.11 -7.25
CA LYS A 181 1.62 17.75 -8.13
C LYS A 181 1.76 18.36 -9.52
N LEU A 182 1.09 17.77 -10.49
CA LEU A 182 0.95 18.34 -11.84
C LEU A 182 -0.47 18.88 -12.03
N ASP A 183 -0.60 20.19 -12.03
CA ASP A 183 -1.87 20.88 -12.24
C ASP A 183 -2.09 21.15 -13.74
N PRO A 184 -3.24 20.75 -14.31
CA PRO A 184 -3.51 20.91 -15.75
C PRO A 184 -3.44 22.37 -16.28
N GLY A 185 -3.66 23.36 -15.39
CA GLY A 185 -3.65 24.79 -15.78
C GLY A 185 -2.38 25.51 -15.37
N ARG A 186 -1.77 25.11 -14.25
CA ARG A 186 -0.64 25.79 -13.63
C ARG A 186 0.71 25.09 -13.87
N GLY A 187 0.70 23.88 -14.44
CA GLY A 187 1.89 23.06 -14.66
C GLY A 187 2.38 22.38 -13.37
N SER A 188 3.68 22.22 -13.24
CA SER A 188 4.28 21.64 -12.03
C SER A 188 4.14 22.60 -10.85
N VAL A 189 3.57 22.09 -9.75
CA VAL A 189 3.38 22.79 -8.47
C VAL A 189 4.02 21.97 -7.38
N ALA A 190 4.89 22.59 -6.59
CA ALA A 190 5.53 21.94 -5.44
C ALA A 190 5.20 22.73 -4.15
N THR A 191 4.71 22.04 -3.14
CA THR A 191 4.60 22.58 -1.78
C THR A 191 5.93 22.37 -1.08
N VAL A 192 6.55 23.45 -0.66
CA VAL A 192 7.85 23.39 0.03
C VAL A 192 7.75 24.00 1.42
N LEU A 193 8.60 23.54 2.31
CA LEU A 193 8.84 24.15 3.61
C LEU A 193 10.21 24.83 3.55
N VAL A 194 10.21 26.15 3.67
CA VAL A 194 11.47 26.92 3.79
C VAL A 194 12.05 26.67 5.16
N GLN A 195 13.29 26.21 5.23
CA GLN A 195 13.98 25.97 6.50
C GLN A 195 14.91 27.15 6.88
N ARG A 196 15.59 27.71 5.91
CA ARG A 196 16.52 28.83 6.11
C ARG A 196 16.45 29.78 4.93
N GLY A 197 16.78 31.01 5.16
CA GLY A 197 16.76 32.05 4.14
C GLY A 197 15.35 32.56 3.85
N THR A 198 15.21 33.39 2.84
CA THR A 198 13.94 33.92 2.36
C THR A 198 13.80 33.62 0.86
N LEU A 199 12.78 32.86 0.49
CA LEU A 199 12.44 32.56 -0.89
C LEU A 199 11.59 33.69 -1.46
N LYS A 200 11.93 34.19 -2.65
CA LYS A 200 11.24 35.32 -3.32
C LYS A 200 10.78 34.93 -4.72
N VAL A 201 9.73 35.61 -5.18
CA VAL A 201 9.33 35.53 -6.58
C VAL A 201 10.48 36.04 -7.46
N GLY A 202 10.80 35.27 -8.51
CA GLY A 202 11.94 35.55 -9.40
C GLY A 202 13.21 34.75 -9.10
N ASP A 203 13.33 34.16 -7.90
CA ASP A 203 14.46 33.32 -7.54
C ASP A 203 14.57 32.10 -8.46
N VAL A 204 15.80 31.70 -8.72
CA VAL A 204 16.09 30.45 -9.43
C VAL A 204 16.46 29.40 -8.41
N LEU A 205 15.79 28.25 -8.47
CA LEU A 205 16.04 27.16 -7.52
C LEU A 205 16.21 25.82 -8.21
N VAL A 206 16.87 24.92 -7.48
CA VAL A 206 16.99 23.49 -7.82
C VAL A 206 16.33 22.70 -6.71
N ALA A 207 15.40 21.80 -7.05
CA ALA A 207 14.73 20.87 -6.14
C ALA A 207 14.98 19.44 -6.64
N GLY A 208 15.78 18.66 -5.91
CA GLY A 208 16.21 17.36 -6.40
C GLY A 208 16.89 17.45 -7.77
N ALA A 209 16.35 16.74 -8.76
CA ALA A 209 16.81 16.72 -10.15
C ALA A 209 16.05 17.70 -11.07
N VAL A 210 15.20 18.55 -10.49
CA VAL A 210 14.37 19.54 -11.20
C VAL A 210 14.86 20.94 -10.85
N TRP A 211 14.73 21.88 -11.76
CA TRP A 211 15.06 23.26 -11.53
C TRP A 211 13.95 24.18 -12.07
N GLY A 212 14.00 25.44 -11.73
CA GLY A 212 13.06 26.41 -12.30
C GLY A 212 13.23 27.80 -11.69
N ARG A 213 12.51 28.76 -12.29
CA ARG A 213 12.38 30.13 -11.77
C ARG A 213 11.03 30.27 -11.08
N VAL A 214 11.03 30.71 -9.84
CA VAL A 214 9.80 30.99 -9.08
C VAL A 214 8.98 32.07 -9.79
N ARG A 215 7.87 31.66 -10.37
CA ARG A 215 6.93 32.58 -11.05
C ARG A 215 5.90 33.13 -10.07
N ARG A 216 5.50 32.32 -9.10
CA ARG A 216 4.50 32.66 -8.10
C ARG A 216 4.71 31.82 -6.85
N LEU A 217 4.46 32.45 -5.71
CA LEU A 217 4.36 31.80 -4.40
C LEU A 217 2.90 31.90 -3.93
N VAL A 218 2.36 30.83 -3.39
CA VAL A 218 0.99 30.78 -2.87
C VAL A 218 1.03 30.15 -1.48
N ASP A 219 0.42 30.81 -0.50
CA ASP A 219 0.38 30.28 0.88
C ASP A 219 -0.69 29.20 1.06
N ASP A 220 -0.83 28.68 2.26
CA ASP A 220 -1.81 27.66 2.64
C ASP A 220 -3.27 28.17 2.63
N HIS A 221 -3.49 29.49 2.55
CA HIS A 221 -4.78 30.13 2.38
C HIS A 221 -5.11 30.47 0.90
N ALA A 222 -4.32 29.93 -0.04
CA ALA A 222 -4.39 30.20 -1.46
C ALA A 222 -4.17 31.68 -1.85
N GLN A 223 -3.49 32.46 -0.99
CA GLN A 223 -3.12 33.84 -1.26
C GLN A 223 -1.74 33.91 -1.92
N VAL A 224 -1.59 34.86 -2.84
CA VAL A 224 -0.30 35.10 -3.49
C VAL A 224 0.57 35.91 -2.58
N VAL A 225 1.78 35.41 -2.32
CA VAL A 225 2.78 36.10 -1.49
C VAL A 225 4.04 36.42 -2.30
N GLU A 226 4.74 37.48 -1.97
CA GLU A 226 5.96 37.89 -2.69
C GLU A 226 7.21 37.17 -2.14
N SER A 227 7.17 36.76 -0.87
CA SER A 227 8.29 36.10 -0.20
C SER A 227 7.81 35.15 0.87
N ALA A 228 8.63 34.11 1.16
CA ALA A 228 8.43 33.13 2.21
C ALA A 228 9.72 32.99 3.03
N GLY A 229 9.62 33.29 4.32
CA GLY A 229 10.73 33.16 5.29
C GLY A 229 10.85 31.76 5.89
N PRO A 230 11.74 31.58 6.88
CA PRO A 230 11.91 30.31 7.58
C PRO A 230 10.62 29.78 8.21
N ALA A 231 10.45 28.46 8.22
CA ALA A 231 9.29 27.72 8.70
C ALA A 231 7.97 28.07 7.98
N PHE A 232 8.01 28.71 6.82
CA PHE A 232 6.82 29.07 6.05
C PHE A 232 6.55 27.99 4.96
N PRO A 233 5.37 27.33 4.97
CA PRO A 233 4.97 26.42 3.91
C PRO A 233 4.42 27.23 2.74
N VAL A 234 4.87 26.93 1.52
CA VAL A 234 4.44 27.67 0.32
C VAL A 234 4.38 26.79 -0.92
N GLU A 235 3.34 26.95 -1.74
CA GLU A 235 3.29 26.37 -3.08
C GLU A 235 4.14 27.21 -4.06
N ILE A 236 5.06 26.56 -4.76
CA ILE A 236 5.91 27.16 -5.80
C ILE A 236 5.36 26.79 -7.18
N LEU A 237 5.24 27.79 -8.05
CA LEU A 237 4.96 27.62 -9.48
C LEU A 237 6.17 28.09 -10.28
N GLY A 238 6.50 27.33 -11.35
CA GLY A 238 7.55 27.74 -12.30
C GLY A 238 8.69 26.73 -12.43
N LEU A 239 8.56 25.55 -11.84
CA LEU A 239 9.49 24.43 -12.05
C LEU A 239 9.30 23.81 -13.44
N ASP A 240 10.38 23.31 -14.04
CA ASP A 240 10.39 22.65 -15.35
C ASP A 240 9.92 21.19 -15.30
N GLY A 241 9.80 20.62 -14.09
CA GLY A 241 9.31 19.28 -13.82
C GLY A 241 8.73 19.16 -12.41
N THR A 242 8.21 17.99 -12.08
CA THR A 242 7.68 17.68 -10.76
C THR A 242 8.80 17.08 -9.90
N PRO A 243 9.29 17.77 -8.85
CA PRO A 243 10.32 17.23 -7.96
C PRO A 243 9.75 16.07 -7.14
N GLN A 244 10.64 15.27 -6.57
CA GLN A 244 10.21 14.23 -5.63
C GLN A 244 9.92 14.84 -4.26
N ALA A 245 8.89 14.33 -3.61
CA ALA A 245 8.61 14.72 -2.24
C ALA A 245 9.76 14.24 -1.33
N GLY A 246 10.25 15.14 -0.47
CA GLY A 246 11.46 14.94 0.33
C GLY A 246 12.76 15.43 -0.30
N ASP A 247 12.72 15.87 -1.56
CA ASP A 247 13.89 16.52 -2.17
C ASP A 247 14.22 17.84 -1.46
N GLU A 248 15.51 18.08 -1.24
CA GLU A 248 15.98 19.38 -0.79
C GLU A 248 15.97 20.38 -1.94
N PHE A 249 15.51 21.59 -1.68
CA PHE A 249 15.64 22.70 -2.63
C PHE A 249 16.65 23.74 -2.15
N HIS A 250 17.33 24.36 -3.10
CA HIS A 250 18.29 25.44 -2.86
C HIS A 250 18.13 26.52 -3.91
N VAL A 251 18.09 27.76 -3.49
CA VAL A 251 18.17 28.91 -4.38
C VAL A 251 19.61 29.07 -4.86
N VAL A 252 19.77 29.29 -6.17
CA VAL A 252 21.05 29.41 -6.86
C VAL A 252 21.16 30.74 -7.62
N GLU A 253 22.37 31.15 -7.93
CA GLU A 253 22.65 32.48 -8.53
C GLU A 253 22.15 32.64 -9.96
N SER A 254 22.07 31.54 -10.74
CA SER A 254 21.70 31.61 -12.15
C SER A 254 21.02 30.34 -12.67
N GLU A 255 20.23 30.47 -13.75
CA GLU A 255 19.60 29.33 -14.44
C GLU A 255 20.61 28.37 -15.04
N ALA A 256 21.76 28.88 -15.51
CA ALA A 256 22.82 28.03 -16.04
C ALA A 256 23.36 27.09 -14.96
N ARG A 257 23.59 27.63 -13.77
CA ARG A 257 24.04 26.83 -12.62
C ARG A 257 22.98 25.83 -12.16
N ALA A 258 21.71 26.27 -12.12
CA ALA A 258 20.58 25.39 -11.81
C ALA A 258 20.50 24.18 -12.74
N ARG A 259 20.59 24.43 -14.05
CA ARG A 259 20.57 23.39 -15.07
C ARG A 259 21.75 22.41 -14.93
N GLU A 260 22.96 22.93 -14.72
CA GLU A 260 24.16 22.10 -14.54
C GLU A 260 24.00 21.14 -13.36
N ILE A 261 23.47 21.64 -12.20
CA ILE A 261 23.24 20.82 -11.02
C ILE A 261 22.15 19.78 -11.28
N ALA A 262 21.03 20.17 -11.89
CA ALA A 262 19.94 19.26 -12.24
C ALA A 262 20.42 18.14 -13.17
N ASP A 263 21.11 18.47 -14.25
CA ASP A 263 21.67 17.50 -15.20
C ASP A 263 22.68 16.54 -14.56
N PHE A 264 23.48 17.02 -13.63
CA PHE A 264 24.40 16.19 -12.85
C PHE A 264 23.63 15.20 -11.98
N ARG A 265 22.61 15.67 -11.24
CA ARG A 265 21.77 14.81 -10.37
C ARG A 265 21.01 13.76 -11.19
N VAL A 266 20.41 14.15 -12.33
CA VAL A 266 19.76 13.19 -13.26
C VAL A 266 20.71 12.08 -13.69
N ARG A 267 21.94 12.44 -14.09
CA ARG A 267 22.95 11.46 -14.52
C ARG A 267 23.36 10.53 -13.37
N ARG A 268 23.59 11.09 -12.19
CA ARG A 268 23.95 10.33 -11.00
C ARG A 268 22.85 9.34 -10.61
N ASP A 269 21.59 9.78 -10.59
CA ASP A 269 20.45 8.95 -10.18
C ASP A 269 20.19 7.84 -11.21
N ARG A 270 20.34 8.14 -12.50
CA ARG A 270 20.31 7.12 -13.55
C ARG A 270 21.42 6.07 -13.40
N GLN A 271 22.64 6.49 -13.07
CA GLN A 271 23.74 5.56 -12.82
C GLN A 271 23.48 4.70 -11.60
N ALA A 272 22.98 5.28 -10.50
CA ALA A 272 22.61 4.56 -9.29
C ALA A 272 21.50 3.53 -9.57
N GLN A 273 20.50 3.91 -10.36
CA GLN A 273 19.43 3.00 -10.75
C GLN A 273 19.95 1.82 -11.60
N LEU A 274 20.81 2.10 -12.58
CA LEU A 274 21.45 1.05 -13.40
C LEU A 274 22.33 0.12 -12.54
N ALA A 275 23.07 0.66 -11.57
CA ALA A 275 23.89 -0.13 -10.66
C ALA A 275 23.03 -1.03 -9.76
N ARG A 276 21.88 -0.54 -9.25
CA ARG A 276 20.93 -1.35 -8.47
C ARG A 276 20.35 -2.50 -9.29
N VAL A 277 19.95 -2.24 -10.53
CA VAL A 277 19.46 -3.27 -11.45
C VAL A 277 20.56 -4.29 -11.76
N ALA A 278 21.81 -3.84 -11.89
CA ALA A 278 22.96 -4.74 -12.14
C ALA A 278 23.38 -5.55 -10.89
N GLY A 279 23.25 -4.96 -9.68
CA GLY A 279 23.61 -5.60 -8.42
C GLY A 279 22.54 -6.55 -7.84
N GLY A 280 21.27 -6.32 -8.21
CA GLY A 280 20.13 -7.12 -7.76
C GLY A 280 19.87 -8.41 -8.58
N ARG A 281 20.84 -8.85 -9.39
CA ARG A 281 20.64 -9.97 -10.33
C ARG A 281 20.26 -11.30 -9.71
N GLY A 282 20.64 -11.59 -8.46
CA GLY A 282 20.33 -12.86 -7.81
C GLY A 282 18.82 -13.07 -7.60
N THR A 283 18.17 -12.18 -6.89
CA THR A 283 16.73 -12.27 -6.59
C THR A 283 15.85 -11.97 -7.80
N LEU A 284 16.28 -11.05 -8.68
CA LEU A 284 15.53 -10.73 -9.90
C LEU A 284 15.66 -11.86 -10.95
N GLU A 285 16.82 -12.51 -11.05
CA GLU A 285 17.01 -13.68 -11.92
C GLU A 285 16.22 -14.89 -11.43
N GLU A 286 16.11 -15.11 -10.13
CA GLU A 286 15.25 -16.16 -9.55
C GLU A 286 13.77 -15.88 -9.82
N MET A 287 13.30 -14.65 -9.62
CA MET A 287 11.94 -14.23 -9.99
C MET A 287 11.68 -14.34 -11.49
N MET A 288 12.61 -13.87 -12.33
CA MET A 288 12.51 -14.01 -13.78
C MET A 288 12.59 -15.46 -14.25
N LYS A 289 13.32 -16.31 -13.53
CA LYS A 289 13.37 -17.74 -13.81
C LYS A 289 12.02 -18.40 -13.52
N GLY A 290 11.38 -18.09 -12.39
CA GLY A 290 10.01 -18.53 -12.07
C GLY A 290 8.97 -18.09 -13.11
N ILE A 291 9.06 -16.84 -13.60
CA ILE A 291 8.20 -16.33 -14.68
C ILE A 291 8.49 -17.04 -16.01
N ARG A 292 9.77 -17.27 -16.37
CA ARG A 292 10.16 -17.98 -17.60
C ARG A 292 9.81 -19.46 -17.56
N GLU A 293 9.87 -20.08 -16.41
CA GLU A 293 9.48 -21.48 -16.18
C GLU A 293 7.96 -21.67 -16.05
N GLY A 294 7.18 -20.56 -16.11
CA GLY A 294 5.71 -20.58 -16.03
C GLY A 294 5.17 -20.88 -14.63
N THR A 295 6.00 -20.82 -13.59
CA THR A 295 5.61 -21.08 -12.20
C THR A 295 5.03 -19.85 -11.50
N ALA A 296 5.33 -18.65 -11.98
CA ALA A 296 4.78 -17.39 -11.45
C ALA A 296 4.10 -16.58 -12.56
N LYS A 297 2.91 -16.06 -12.25
CA LYS A 297 2.17 -15.15 -13.13
C LYS A 297 2.54 -13.71 -12.82
N GLU A 298 2.48 -12.81 -13.80
CA GLU A 298 2.81 -11.41 -13.63
C GLU A 298 1.56 -10.54 -13.79
N LEU A 299 1.37 -9.59 -12.87
CA LEU A 299 0.34 -8.54 -12.95
C LEU A 299 1.04 -7.18 -13.15
N PRO A 300 1.19 -6.72 -14.40
CA PRO A 300 1.76 -5.39 -14.66
C PRO A 300 0.73 -4.30 -14.38
N VAL A 301 1.17 -3.24 -13.67
CA VAL A 301 0.32 -2.13 -13.24
C VAL A 301 0.98 -0.79 -13.60
N LEU A 302 0.19 0.15 -14.09
CA LEU A 302 0.58 1.54 -14.32
C LEU A 302 -0.20 2.43 -13.35
N ILE A 303 0.49 3.27 -12.59
CA ILE A 303 -0.09 4.10 -11.53
C ILE A 303 -0.03 5.58 -11.95
N LYS A 304 -1.18 6.26 -11.87
CA LYS A 304 -1.27 7.72 -12.00
C LYS A 304 -2.02 8.26 -10.80
N ALA A 305 -1.41 9.20 -10.09
CA ALA A 305 -1.97 9.82 -8.90
C ALA A 305 -2.01 11.35 -9.01
N ASP A 306 -2.75 11.99 -8.13
CA ASP A 306 -2.85 13.44 -8.03
C ASP A 306 -1.57 14.08 -7.52
N VAL A 307 -0.90 13.44 -6.55
CA VAL A 307 0.34 13.92 -5.93
C VAL A 307 1.41 12.83 -5.90
N GLN A 308 2.68 13.27 -5.74
CA GLN A 308 3.83 12.39 -5.77
C GLN A 308 3.84 11.37 -4.63
N GLY A 309 3.50 11.81 -3.42
CA GLY A 309 3.45 10.92 -2.26
C GLY A 309 2.40 9.81 -2.39
N SER A 310 1.22 10.11 -2.97
CA SER A 310 0.21 9.08 -3.26
C SER A 310 0.71 8.06 -4.28
N ALA A 311 1.42 8.51 -5.33
CA ALA A 311 2.02 7.62 -6.34
C ALA A 311 3.08 6.69 -5.72
N GLU A 312 3.92 7.23 -4.84
CA GLU A 312 4.94 6.47 -4.09
C GLU A 312 4.30 5.43 -3.14
N ALA A 313 3.29 5.85 -2.36
CA ALA A 313 2.58 4.99 -1.43
C ALA A 313 1.89 3.81 -2.14
N LEU A 314 1.20 4.09 -3.25
CA LEU A 314 0.56 3.07 -4.07
C LEU A 314 1.56 2.09 -4.67
N ALA A 315 2.67 2.59 -5.23
CA ALA A 315 3.72 1.74 -5.79
C ALA A 315 4.31 0.82 -4.71
N GLY A 316 4.57 1.36 -3.52
CA GLY A 316 5.05 0.59 -2.38
C GLY A 316 4.04 -0.44 -1.87
N ALA A 317 2.76 -0.07 -1.75
CA ALA A 317 1.69 -0.96 -1.30
C ALA A 317 1.49 -2.13 -2.28
N ILE A 318 1.37 -1.83 -3.58
CA ILE A 318 1.18 -2.84 -4.63
C ILE A 318 2.39 -3.78 -4.70
N SER A 319 3.62 -3.26 -4.58
CA SER A 319 4.82 -4.10 -4.62
C SER A 319 4.89 -5.09 -3.45
N ARG A 320 4.35 -4.73 -2.26
CA ARG A 320 4.30 -5.61 -1.08
C ARG A 320 3.30 -6.76 -1.23
N LEU A 321 2.31 -6.64 -2.10
CA LEU A 321 1.34 -7.71 -2.38
C LEU A 321 1.93 -8.87 -3.20
N SER A 322 3.11 -8.69 -3.79
CA SER A 322 3.77 -9.74 -4.59
C SER A 322 3.99 -11.00 -3.77
N THR A 323 3.64 -12.14 -4.34
CA THR A 323 3.82 -13.48 -3.77
C THR A 323 4.67 -14.34 -4.72
N GLU A 324 5.05 -15.54 -4.29
CA GLU A 324 5.78 -16.50 -5.13
C GLU A 324 4.97 -16.95 -6.36
N LYS A 325 3.63 -16.93 -6.26
CA LYS A 325 2.72 -17.37 -7.35
C LYS A 325 2.37 -16.25 -8.33
N VAL A 326 2.21 -15.02 -7.81
CA VAL A 326 1.85 -13.84 -8.62
C VAL A 326 2.72 -12.66 -8.21
N VAL A 327 3.43 -12.11 -9.18
CA VAL A 327 4.30 -10.95 -8.99
C VAL A 327 3.63 -9.71 -9.55
N THR A 328 3.46 -8.69 -8.72
CA THR A 328 3.00 -7.37 -9.18
C THR A 328 4.19 -6.57 -9.73
N ARG A 329 4.06 -6.03 -10.92
CA ARG A 329 5.10 -5.19 -11.52
C ARG A 329 4.59 -3.80 -11.82
N VAL A 330 5.07 -2.80 -11.09
CA VAL A 330 4.80 -1.39 -11.39
C VAL A 330 5.62 -0.97 -12.60
N VAL A 331 4.95 -0.83 -13.75
CA VAL A 331 5.56 -0.45 -15.03
C VAL A 331 5.92 1.03 -15.06
N LEU A 332 5.01 1.87 -14.55
CA LEU A 332 5.19 3.31 -14.42
C LEU A 332 4.39 3.79 -13.19
N SER A 333 5.02 4.66 -12.41
CA SER A 333 4.35 5.45 -11.38
C SER A 333 4.58 6.92 -11.67
N GLY A 334 3.52 7.74 -11.66
CA GLY A 334 3.64 9.16 -11.99
C GLY A 334 2.44 9.99 -11.57
N VAL A 335 2.60 11.29 -11.65
CA VAL A 335 1.64 12.31 -11.21
C VAL A 335 0.87 12.87 -12.39
N GLY A 336 -0.35 13.31 -12.13
CA GLY A 336 -1.22 13.97 -13.09
C GLY A 336 -2.21 13.04 -13.76
N GLY A 337 -3.04 13.59 -14.66
CA GLY A 337 -4.08 12.86 -15.39
C GLY A 337 -3.51 11.77 -16.32
N ILE A 338 -4.32 10.77 -16.61
CA ILE A 338 -3.95 9.69 -17.54
C ILE A 338 -3.96 10.22 -18.96
N SER A 339 -2.83 10.12 -19.65
CA SER A 339 -2.58 10.61 -21.02
C SER A 339 -2.59 9.47 -22.05
N GLU A 340 -2.53 9.84 -23.34
CA GLU A 340 -2.42 8.88 -24.45
C GLU A 340 -1.11 8.07 -24.39
N ALA A 341 0.00 8.70 -23.94
CA ALA A 341 1.29 8.04 -23.77
C ALA A 341 1.21 6.92 -22.72
N ASP A 342 0.48 7.15 -21.62
CA ASP A 342 0.24 6.16 -20.56
C ASP A 342 -0.52 4.95 -21.12
N LEU A 343 -1.53 5.18 -21.97
CA LEU A 343 -2.29 4.10 -22.62
C LEU A 343 -1.44 3.30 -23.62
N THR A 344 -0.59 3.98 -24.36
CA THR A 344 0.33 3.32 -25.30
C THR A 344 1.28 2.38 -24.54
N LEU A 345 1.82 2.85 -23.43
CA LEU A 345 2.67 2.05 -22.56
C LEU A 345 1.90 0.89 -21.91
N ALA A 346 0.70 1.14 -21.40
CA ALA A 346 -0.16 0.11 -20.81
C ALA A 346 -0.50 -0.99 -21.83
N LYS A 347 -0.84 -0.60 -23.07
CA LYS A 347 -1.09 -1.56 -24.15
C LYS A 347 0.14 -2.40 -24.48
N ALA A 348 1.32 -1.78 -24.56
CA ALA A 348 2.57 -2.47 -24.88
C ALA A 348 3.01 -3.45 -23.78
N SER A 349 2.71 -3.13 -22.52
CA SER A 349 3.08 -3.94 -21.35
C SER A 349 1.96 -4.85 -20.84
N GLY A 350 0.75 -4.78 -21.40
CA GLY A 350 -0.44 -5.48 -20.89
C GLY A 350 -0.87 -5.01 -19.50
N ALA A 351 -0.52 -3.78 -19.13
CA ALA A 351 -0.72 -3.28 -17.77
C ALA A 351 -2.15 -2.76 -17.54
N LEU A 352 -2.68 -3.03 -16.34
CA LEU A 352 -3.83 -2.35 -15.76
C LEU A 352 -3.44 -0.92 -15.38
N ILE A 353 -4.31 0.05 -15.67
CA ILE A 353 -4.09 1.44 -15.26
C ILE A 353 -4.90 1.75 -14.00
N ILE A 354 -4.20 2.23 -12.97
CA ILE A 354 -4.79 2.73 -11.73
C ILE A 354 -4.73 4.26 -11.74
N GLY A 355 -5.91 4.90 -11.73
CA GLY A 355 -6.04 6.35 -11.56
C GLY A 355 -6.50 6.69 -10.14
N PHE A 356 -5.60 7.22 -9.32
CA PHE A 356 -5.88 7.61 -7.94
C PHE A 356 -6.14 9.12 -7.86
N ASN A 357 -7.35 9.51 -7.52
CA ASN A 357 -7.86 10.89 -7.52
C ASN A 357 -7.72 11.63 -8.89
N VAL A 358 -7.34 10.92 -9.95
CA VAL A 358 -7.16 11.48 -11.30
C VAL A 358 -8.11 10.82 -12.29
N ARG A 359 -8.26 11.44 -13.45
CA ARG A 359 -9.09 10.92 -14.53
C ARG A 359 -8.31 10.91 -15.85
N ALA A 360 -8.72 10.06 -16.78
CA ALA A 360 -8.19 10.07 -18.13
C ALA A 360 -8.75 11.27 -18.90
N ASN A 361 -7.91 11.89 -19.74
CA ASN A 361 -8.35 12.93 -20.65
C ASN A 361 -9.33 12.36 -21.69
N PRO A 362 -10.11 13.20 -22.43
CA PRO A 362 -11.12 12.71 -23.38
C PRO A 362 -10.53 11.78 -24.45
N GLN A 363 -9.38 12.13 -25.03
CA GLN A 363 -8.70 11.34 -26.05
C GLN A 363 -8.22 10.00 -25.49
N ALA A 364 -7.62 9.99 -24.30
CA ALA A 364 -7.22 8.76 -23.62
C ALA A 364 -8.42 7.84 -23.35
N ARG A 365 -9.59 8.38 -22.97
CA ARG A 365 -10.80 7.55 -22.76
C ARG A 365 -11.28 6.87 -24.03
N GLU A 366 -11.19 7.54 -25.17
CA GLU A 366 -11.55 6.95 -26.46
C GLU A 366 -10.58 5.84 -26.87
N ILE A 367 -9.27 6.05 -26.68
CA ILE A 367 -8.24 5.04 -26.94
C ILE A 367 -8.43 3.82 -26.02
N ALA A 368 -8.68 4.04 -24.73
CA ALA A 368 -8.92 2.97 -23.76
C ALA A 368 -10.10 2.08 -24.19
N LYS A 369 -11.21 2.69 -24.60
CA LYS A 369 -12.38 1.97 -25.10
C LYS A 369 -12.08 1.17 -26.37
N ARG A 370 -11.40 1.81 -27.35
CA ARG A 370 -11.05 1.18 -28.63
C ARG A 370 -10.13 -0.02 -28.42
N ASP A 371 -9.10 0.14 -27.59
CA ASP A 371 -8.03 -0.83 -27.38
C ASP A 371 -8.30 -1.78 -26.21
N LYS A 372 -9.48 -1.63 -25.55
CA LYS A 372 -9.93 -2.45 -24.41
C LYS A 372 -8.92 -2.46 -23.25
N ILE A 373 -8.32 -1.31 -22.96
CA ILE A 373 -7.40 -1.15 -21.84
C ILE A 373 -8.22 -0.90 -20.57
N ASP A 374 -7.98 -1.68 -19.52
CA ASP A 374 -8.67 -1.53 -18.23
C ASP A 374 -8.09 -0.32 -17.47
N ILE A 375 -8.97 0.62 -17.13
CA ILE A 375 -8.64 1.78 -16.30
C ILE A 375 -9.55 1.78 -15.09
N ARG A 376 -8.97 1.67 -13.92
CA ARG A 376 -9.70 1.70 -12.64
C ARG A 376 -9.42 2.98 -11.88
N TYR A 377 -10.47 3.57 -11.34
CA TYR A 377 -10.40 4.85 -10.63
C TYR A 377 -10.70 4.65 -9.15
N TYR A 378 -9.83 5.20 -8.30
CA TYR A 378 -9.95 5.11 -6.86
C TYR A 378 -9.72 6.47 -6.20
N SER A 379 -10.26 6.63 -5.00
CA SER A 379 -10.01 7.77 -4.12
C SER A 379 -9.60 7.33 -2.71
N ILE A 380 -9.55 6.02 -2.45
CA ILE A 380 -9.18 5.43 -1.16
C ILE A 380 -8.18 4.30 -1.42
N ILE A 381 -7.02 4.34 -0.76
CA ILE A 381 -5.91 3.40 -0.98
C ILE A 381 -6.27 1.94 -0.66
N TYR A 382 -7.08 1.70 0.38
CA TYR A 382 -7.54 0.35 0.74
C TYR A 382 -8.26 -0.36 -0.41
N LYS A 383 -9.10 0.37 -1.15
CA LYS A 383 -9.83 -0.20 -2.29
C LYS A 383 -8.91 -0.61 -3.43
N VAL A 384 -7.75 0.06 -3.56
CA VAL A 384 -6.75 -0.34 -4.56
C VAL A 384 -6.12 -1.67 -4.17
N THR A 385 -5.68 -1.81 -2.91
CA THR A 385 -5.05 -3.05 -2.44
C THR A 385 -6.01 -4.23 -2.48
N GLU A 386 -7.24 -4.08 -2.00
CA GLU A 386 -8.30 -5.11 -2.07
C GLU A 386 -8.57 -5.58 -3.52
N ASP A 387 -8.67 -4.64 -4.45
CA ASP A 387 -8.96 -4.96 -5.86
C ASP A 387 -7.76 -5.65 -6.55
N ILE A 388 -6.54 -5.23 -6.23
CA ILE A 388 -5.33 -5.88 -6.74
C ILE A 388 -5.18 -7.30 -6.16
N GLU A 389 -5.44 -7.49 -4.86
CA GLU A 389 -5.46 -8.83 -4.25
C GLU A 389 -6.50 -9.74 -4.91
N ALA A 390 -7.71 -9.22 -5.17
CA ALA A 390 -8.76 -9.97 -5.86
C ALA A 390 -8.35 -10.36 -7.28
N LEU A 391 -7.66 -9.45 -8.01
CA LEU A 391 -7.12 -9.75 -9.33
C LEU A 391 -6.02 -10.81 -9.28
N MET A 392 -5.12 -10.73 -8.31
CA MET A 392 -4.05 -11.72 -8.11
C MET A 392 -4.63 -13.10 -7.80
N LEU A 393 -5.65 -13.18 -6.92
CA LEU A 393 -6.38 -14.42 -6.63
C LEU A 393 -7.01 -15.02 -7.89
N GLY A 394 -7.58 -14.19 -8.75
CA GLY A 394 -8.15 -14.63 -10.04
C GLY A 394 -7.09 -15.13 -11.04
N LEU A 395 -5.83 -14.76 -10.86
CA LEU A 395 -4.72 -15.26 -11.67
C LEU A 395 -4.17 -16.60 -11.17
N VAL A 396 -4.33 -16.94 -9.88
CA VAL A 396 -3.83 -18.22 -9.34
C VAL A 396 -4.69 -19.37 -9.86
N ASP A 397 -4.03 -20.42 -10.36
CA ASP A 397 -4.74 -21.60 -10.81
C ASP A 397 -5.41 -22.31 -9.62
N PRO A 398 -6.61 -22.86 -9.79
CA PRO A 398 -7.30 -23.56 -8.70
C PRO A 398 -6.49 -24.78 -8.26
N THR A 399 -6.36 -24.95 -6.97
CA THR A 399 -5.70 -26.14 -6.39
C THR A 399 -6.75 -27.21 -6.14
N TYR A 400 -6.53 -28.42 -6.67
CA TYR A 400 -7.40 -29.55 -6.43
C TYR A 400 -6.88 -30.35 -5.23
N LYS A 401 -7.73 -30.55 -4.25
CA LYS A 401 -7.43 -31.41 -3.11
C LYS A 401 -8.12 -32.74 -3.32
N GLU A 402 -7.32 -33.82 -3.36
CA GLU A 402 -7.84 -35.16 -3.41
C GLU A 402 -8.14 -35.65 -1.99
N THR A 403 -9.35 -36.12 -1.78
CA THR A 403 -9.78 -36.76 -0.53
C THR A 403 -10.02 -38.22 -0.78
N PHE A 404 -9.23 -39.07 -0.15
CA PHE A 404 -9.40 -40.53 -0.23
C PHE A 404 -10.77 -40.91 0.34
N LEU A 405 -11.53 -41.73 -0.42
CA LEU A 405 -12.83 -42.22 -0.02
C LEU A 405 -12.79 -43.70 0.39
N GLY A 406 -12.10 -44.54 -0.36
CA GLY A 406 -12.00 -45.95 -0.05
C GLY A 406 -11.38 -46.80 -1.17
N ASN A 407 -11.10 -48.03 -0.85
CA ASN A 407 -10.51 -49.02 -1.76
C ASN A 407 -11.48 -50.18 -2.01
N ALA A 408 -11.47 -50.68 -3.23
CA ALA A 408 -12.20 -51.93 -3.58
C ALA A 408 -11.31 -52.87 -4.39
N GLN A 409 -11.26 -54.15 -4.05
CA GLN A 409 -10.49 -55.13 -4.77
C GLN A 409 -11.38 -55.87 -5.80
N ILE A 410 -10.90 -56.01 -7.03
CA ILE A 410 -11.59 -56.75 -8.09
C ILE A 410 -11.44 -58.26 -7.81
N ARG A 411 -12.58 -58.94 -7.65
CA ARG A 411 -12.66 -60.38 -7.47
C ARG A 411 -12.97 -61.13 -8.76
N GLU A 412 -13.86 -60.54 -9.60
CA GLU A 412 -14.26 -61.13 -10.88
C GLU A 412 -14.49 -60.03 -11.89
N VAL A 413 -14.35 -60.32 -13.21
CA VAL A 413 -14.62 -59.41 -14.29
C VAL A 413 -15.69 -60.03 -15.22
N PHE A 414 -16.82 -59.34 -15.32
CA PHE A 414 -17.96 -59.77 -16.15
C PHE A 414 -18.05 -58.96 -17.44
N ARG A 415 -18.24 -59.61 -18.55
CA ARG A 415 -18.46 -58.92 -19.83
C ARG A 415 -19.97 -58.85 -20.12
N ILE A 416 -20.49 -57.62 -20.13
CA ILE A 416 -21.92 -57.37 -20.37
C ILE A 416 -22.08 -56.67 -21.73
N THR A 417 -22.89 -57.25 -22.63
CA THR A 417 -23.03 -56.87 -24.04
C THR A 417 -23.45 -55.39 -24.27
N LYS A 418 -24.08 -54.73 -23.27
CA LYS A 418 -24.54 -53.33 -23.36
C LYS A 418 -23.72 -52.34 -22.59
N THR A 419 -22.87 -52.74 -21.64
CA THR A 419 -22.19 -51.86 -20.69
C THR A 419 -20.66 -51.98 -20.73
N GLY A 420 -20.12 -52.95 -21.48
CA GLY A 420 -18.69 -53.26 -21.46
C GLY A 420 -18.31 -54.21 -20.32
N ASN A 421 -17.04 -54.13 -19.90
CA ASN A 421 -16.57 -54.91 -18.77
C ASN A 421 -17.00 -54.28 -17.43
N VAL A 422 -17.56 -55.11 -16.55
CA VAL A 422 -17.98 -54.73 -15.20
C VAL A 422 -17.13 -55.53 -14.21
N ALA A 423 -16.47 -54.84 -13.31
CA ALA A 423 -15.68 -55.43 -12.22
C ALA A 423 -16.59 -55.75 -11.03
N GLY A 424 -16.65 -57.04 -10.65
CA GLY A 424 -17.20 -57.46 -9.36
C GLY A 424 -16.16 -57.26 -8.28
N CYS A 425 -16.41 -56.32 -7.38
CA CYS A 425 -15.45 -55.86 -6.38
C CYS A 425 -15.97 -56.08 -4.96
N MET A 426 -15.03 -56.20 -4.02
CA MET A 426 -15.28 -56.12 -2.60
C MET A 426 -14.65 -54.84 -2.08
N VAL A 427 -15.41 -54.00 -1.36
CA VAL A 427 -14.88 -52.81 -0.71
C VAL A 427 -14.04 -53.24 0.49
N THR A 428 -12.72 -52.95 0.40
CA THR A 428 -11.74 -53.39 1.40
C THR A 428 -11.48 -52.31 2.46
N GLU A 429 -11.76 -51.06 2.12
CA GLU A 429 -11.54 -49.90 3.03
C GLU A 429 -12.47 -48.74 2.65
N GLY A 430 -12.96 -47.99 3.63
CA GLY A 430 -13.75 -46.77 3.45
C GLY A 430 -15.07 -46.99 2.72
N ILE A 431 -15.38 -46.11 1.77
CA ILE A 431 -16.61 -46.09 1.00
C ILE A 431 -16.30 -45.84 -0.49
N VAL A 432 -17.11 -46.42 -1.37
CA VAL A 432 -17.08 -46.16 -2.81
C VAL A 432 -18.36 -45.43 -3.23
N LYS A 433 -18.21 -44.31 -3.94
CA LYS A 433 -19.33 -43.49 -4.41
C LYS A 433 -19.44 -43.51 -5.94
N ARG A 434 -20.68 -43.51 -6.45
CA ARG A 434 -20.92 -43.36 -7.88
C ARG A 434 -20.51 -41.97 -8.35
N GLY A 435 -19.78 -41.87 -9.47
CA GLY A 435 -19.32 -40.59 -10.05
C GLY A 435 -18.05 -40.06 -9.43
N ALA A 436 -17.52 -40.72 -8.39
CA ALA A 436 -16.21 -40.34 -7.85
C ALA A 436 -15.07 -40.63 -8.84
N LYS A 437 -13.95 -39.95 -8.69
CA LYS A 437 -12.72 -40.28 -9.41
C LYS A 437 -12.15 -41.59 -8.87
N VAL A 438 -11.59 -42.38 -9.76
CA VAL A 438 -11.03 -43.69 -9.40
C VAL A 438 -9.69 -43.92 -10.08
N ARG A 439 -8.76 -44.54 -9.36
CA ARG A 439 -7.48 -45.05 -9.89
C ARG A 439 -7.52 -46.59 -9.81
N LEU A 440 -7.10 -47.21 -10.88
CA LEU A 440 -6.89 -48.65 -10.91
C LEU A 440 -5.43 -48.97 -10.67
N LEU A 441 -5.17 -49.68 -9.59
CA LEU A 441 -3.85 -50.10 -9.18
C LEU A 441 -3.62 -51.58 -9.47
N ARG A 442 -2.52 -51.91 -10.13
CA ARG A 442 -2.03 -53.26 -10.32
C ARG A 442 -0.62 -53.38 -9.74
N ASP A 443 -0.43 -54.28 -8.80
CA ASP A 443 0.83 -54.41 -8.09
C ASP A 443 1.32 -53.09 -7.46
N ASN A 444 0.38 -52.31 -6.89
CA ASN A 444 0.57 -50.95 -6.35
C ASN A 444 1.05 -49.89 -7.34
N VAL A 445 0.90 -50.15 -8.65
CA VAL A 445 1.19 -49.16 -9.71
C VAL A 445 -0.13 -48.68 -10.33
N VAL A 446 -0.32 -47.37 -10.47
CA VAL A 446 -1.48 -46.79 -11.13
C VAL A 446 -1.41 -47.09 -12.61
N ILE A 447 -2.37 -47.87 -13.13
CA ILE A 447 -2.45 -48.24 -14.55
C ILE A 447 -3.54 -47.47 -15.30
N HIS A 448 -4.53 -46.94 -14.59
CA HIS A 448 -5.59 -46.13 -15.17
C HIS A 448 -6.16 -45.16 -14.14
N GLU A 449 -6.54 -43.99 -14.59
CA GLU A 449 -7.28 -42.97 -13.80
C GLU A 449 -8.52 -42.53 -14.62
N GLY A 450 -9.67 -42.49 -13.98
CA GLY A 450 -10.92 -42.16 -14.65
C GLY A 450 -12.06 -41.83 -13.70
N THR A 451 -13.27 -41.89 -14.20
CA THR A 451 -14.49 -41.68 -13.39
C THR A 451 -15.30 -42.98 -13.33
N LEU A 452 -15.88 -43.25 -12.14
CA LEU A 452 -16.74 -44.42 -11.95
C LEU A 452 -18.09 -44.17 -12.65
N LYS A 453 -18.31 -44.83 -13.80
CA LYS A 453 -19.50 -44.66 -14.61
C LYS A 453 -20.76 -45.26 -13.94
N SER A 454 -20.65 -46.44 -13.36
CA SER A 454 -21.77 -47.07 -12.67
C SER A 454 -21.31 -47.82 -11.42
N LEU A 455 -22.14 -47.77 -10.39
CA LEU A 455 -21.97 -48.49 -9.15
C LEU A 455 -23.27 -49.27 -8.87
N ARG A 456 -23.18 -50.61 -8.81
CA ARG A 456 -24.35 -51.47 -8.61
C ARG A 456 -24.12 -52.44 -7.46
N ARG A 457 -25.17 -52.73 -6.73
CA ARG A 457 -25.21 -53.81 -5.77
C ARG A 457 -26.31 -54.76 -6.14
N PHE A 458 -25.93 -56.02 -6.45
CA PHE A 458 -26.81 -57.01 -7.10
C PHE A 458 -27.32 -56.50 -8.47
N LYS A 459 -28.60 -56.16 -8.61
CA LYS A 459 -29.20 -55.63 -9.84
C LYS A 459 -29.56 -54.17 -9.79
N GLU A 460 -29.41 -53.53 -8.64
CA GLU A 460 -29.83 -52.13 -8.41
C GLU A 460 -28.64 -51.16 -8.46
N GLU A 461 -28.85 -49.99 -9.01
CA GLU A 461 -27.89 -48.90 -8.96
C GLU A 461 -27.94 -48.26 -7.58
N VAL A 462 -26.77 -48.09 -6.97
CA VAL A 462 -26.62 -47.49 -5.65
C VAL A 462 -25.74 -46.25 -5.71
N ARG A 463 -25.94 -45.33 -4.77
CA ARG A 463 -25.15 -44.11 -4.70
C ARG A 463 -23.79 -44.33 -4.04
N GLU A 464 -23.75 -45.22 -3.03
CA GLU A 464 -22.52 -45.54 -2.29
C GLU A 464 -22.55 -46.98 -1.79
N VAL A 465 -21.36 -47.56 -1.58
CA VAL A 465 -21.17 -48.88 -0.99
C VAL A 465 -20.09 -48.79 0.07
N GLN A 466 -20.36 -49.35 1.28
CA GLN A 466 -19.47 -49.30 2.42
C GLN A 466 -18.54 -50.54 2.45
N HIS A 467 -17.49 -50.40 3.30
CA HIS A 467 -16.56 -51.48 3.56
C HIS A 467 -17.24 -52.82 3.91
N GLY A 468 -16.70 -53.92 3.38
CA GLY A 468 -17.17 -55.27 3.58
C GLY A 468 -18.32 -55.70 2.69
N PHE A 469 -18.81 -54.83 1.77
CA PHE A 469 -19.88 -55.20 0.83
C PHE A 469 -19.34 -55.35 -0.56
N GLU A 470 -20.00 -56.27 -1.30
CA GLU A 470 -19.74 -56.48 -2.73
C GLU A 470 -20.50 -55.50 -3.61
N CYS A 471 -19.87 -55.11 -4.71
CA CYS A 471 -20.45 -54.21 -5.70
C CYS A 471 -19.93 -54.47 -7.10
N GLY A 472 -20.71 -54.09 -8.12
CA GLY A 472 -20.31 -54.07 -9.52
C GLY A 472 -19.92 -52.66 -9.94
N MET A 473 -18.73 -52.48 -10.49
CA MET A 473 -18.18 -51.20 -10.94
C MET A 473 -17.90 -51.24 -12.44
N ALA A 474 -18.26 -50.16 -13.15
CA ALA A 474 -17.84 -49.99 -14.53
C ALA A 474 -17.14 -48.63 -14.67
N PHE A 475 -16.02 -48.61 -15.36
CA PHE A 475 -15.23 -47.41 -15.63
C PHE A 475 -15.70 -46.74 -16.93
N GLU A 476 -15.42 -45.48 -17.03
CA GLU A 476 -15.59 -44.75 -18.26
C GLU A 476 -14.37 -44.94 -19.17
N ASN A 477 -14.59 -45.48 -20.38
CA ASN A 477 -13.53 -45.70 -21.40
C ASN A 477 -12.35 -46.61 -21.01
N TYR A 478 -12.56 -47.58 -20.12
CA TYR A 478 -11.50 -48.53 -19.78
C TYR A 478 -12.04 -49.96 -19.54
N ASP A 479 -11.49 -50.94 -20.29
CA ASP A 479 -11.97 -52.33 -20.30
C ASP A 479 -10.87 -53.36 -19.94
N ALA A 480 -9.60 -52.91 -19.63
CA ALA A 480 -8.48 -53.83 -19.41
C ALA A 480 -8.27 -54.24 -17.94
N MET A 481 -9.36 -54.29 -17.16
CA MET A 481 -9.37 -54.70 -15.74
C MET A 481 -9.02 -56.17 -15.56
N LYS A 482 -8.31 -56.53 -14.49
CA LYS A 482 -7.96 -57.91 -14.11
C LYS A 482 -8.38 -58.22 -12.68
N VAL A 483 -8.50 -59.51 -12.40
CA VAL A 483 -8.72 -59.99 -11.04
C VAL A 483 -7.50 -59.63 -10.18
N ASN A 484 -7.74 -59.21 -8.92
CA ASN A 484 -6.79 -58.67 -7.94
C ASN A 484 -6.33 -57.23 -8.17
N ASP A 485 -6.76 -56.55 -9.22
CA ASP A 485 -6.55 -55.08 -9.28
C ASP A 485 -7.29 -54.38 -8.12
N VAL A 486 -6.72 -53.34 -7.59
CA VAL A 486 -7.32 -52.49 -6.54
C VAL A 486 -7.85 -51.20 -7.17
N ILE A 487 -9.07 -50.85 -6.84
CA ILE A 487 -9.70 -49.58 -7.26
C ILE A 487 -9.66 -48.64 -6.06
N GLU A 488 -8.87 -47.61 -6.17
CA GLU A 488 -8.82 -46.50 -5.22
C GLU A 488 -9.87 -45.47 -5.65
N CYS A 489 -10.75 -45.13 -4.75
CA CYS A 489 -11.82 -44.14 -4.96
C CYS A 489 -11.47 -42.88 -4.19
N PHE A 490 -11.52 -41.71 -4.87
CA PHE A 490 -11.24 -40.42 -4.26
C PHE A 490 -12.18 -39.33 -4.79
N ASP A 491 -12.38 -38.31 -3.99
CA ASP A 491 -13.09 -37.11 -4.37
C ASP A 491 -12.11 -35.99 -4.65
N VAL A 492 -12.42 -35.12 -5.60
CA VAL A 492 -11.58 -33.98 -5.98
C VAL A 492 -12.38 -32.72 -5.70
N GLU A 493 -12.01 -32.04 -4.64
CA GLU A 493 -12.58 -30.75 -4.30
C GLU A 493 -11.69 -29.64 -4.84
N GLU A 494 -12.32 -28.71 -5.57
CA GLU A 494 -11.65 -27.47 -5.97
C GLU A 494 -11.52 -26.56 -4.74
N VAL A 495 -10.29 -26.38 -4.27
CA VAL A 495 -10.00 -25.48 -3.17
C VAL A 495 -9.79 -24.08 -3.73
N LYS A 496 -10.51 -23.09 -3.18
CA LYS A 496 -10.32 -21.70 -3.56
C LYS A 496 -8.84 -21.34 -3.42
N PRO A 497 -8.25 -20.74 -4.45
CA PRO A 497 -6.84 -20.37 -4.40
C PRO A 497 -6.58 -19.38 -3.24
N THR A 498 -5.50 -19.59 -2.53
CA THR A 498 -4.94 -18.63 -1.57
C THR A 498 -3.63 -18.09 -2.12
N LEU A 499 -3.39 -16.78 -1.92
CA LEU A 499 -2.16 -16.08 -2.33
C LEU A 499 -0.94 -16.57 -1.56
#